data_ec37b4619cce078ab1d310363f847459
#
_entry.id   ec37b4619cce078ab1d310363f847459
#
_cell.length_a   1.000
_cell.length_b   1.000
_cell.length_c   1.000
_cell.angle_alpha   90.00
_cell.angle_beta   90.00
_cell.angle_gamma   90.00
#
_symmetry.space_group_name_H-M   'P 1'
#
loop_
_entity.id
_entity.type
_entity.pdbx_description
1 polymer ?
#
loop_
_entity_poly.entity_id
_entity_poly.type
_entity_poly.pdbx_seq_one_letter_code
_entity_poly.pdbx_strand_id
1 'polypeptide(L)'
;MKKRVALVLGSGGARGYAHIGVIEELERRGYDIACIAGCSMGAVVGGIYAAGKLDEYRNWIESLDYLDVLRLVDVSFRLGAIRGEKVFGQIRKIVGDINIEDLRIPYTAVAADLTNQQEIWFQEGCLHQAMRASAAIPSLFTPVMQGNRMLVDGGILNPLPIVPVVSSHCDLIIAVNLNSTNQRHYKLPVIQRPPAFRSRFDSLISSLGSKMPFRRTQAEQLLRLEQEALRAEAAAINPWLEGAEPEAQQPAAAPEREGAPKSATGSFIIDNVGPASLLDLINQSFEVMQTSLAQYKIAGYPPDILINVPKRVCRFFEFYKAPELIALGREIARDTLDRYESEQSREP
;
A
#
# COMPACT_ATOMS: atom_id res chain seq x y z
N MET A 1 -8.32 34.60 -3.21
CA MET A 1 -9.05 33.69 -2.27
C MET A 1 -8.34 32.34 -2.29
N LYS A 2 -8.30 31.61 -1.17
CA LYS A 2 -7.78 30.22 -1.19
C LYS A 2 -8.74 29.34 -2.01
N LYS A 3 -8.19 28.54 -2.95
CA LYS A 3 -9.01 27.58 -3.70
C LYS A 3 -9.46 26.45 -2.76
N ARG A 4 -10.77 26.19 -2.70
CA ARG A 4 -11.36 25.10 -1.92
C ARG A 4 -11.24 23.80 -2.71
N VAL A 5 -10.67 22.77 -2.07
CA VAL A 5 -10.34 21.49 -2.71
C VAL A 5 -11.17 20.37 -2.11
N ALA A 6 -11.78 19.57 -2.99
CA ALA A 6 -12.27 18.23 -2.69
C ALA A 6 -11.12 17.24 -2.95
N LEU A 7 -10.60 16.60 -1.91
CA LEU A 7 -9.43 15.73 -2.00
C LEU A 7 -9.86 14.25 -2.03
N VAL A 8 -9.42 13.55 -3.08
CA VAL A 8 -9.68 12.11 -3.25
C VAL A 8 -8.39 11.34 -3.08
N LEU A 9 -8.36 10.44 -2.09
CA LEU A 9 -7.18 9.66 -1.73
C LEU A 9 -7.40 8.17 -2.08
N GLY A 10 -6.68 7.70 -3.09
CA GLY A 10 -6.83 6.34 -3.62
C GLY A 10 -6.22 5.25 -2.75
N SER A 11 -6.62 4.01 -3.06
CA SER A 11 -6.08 2.77 -2.52
C SER A 11 -4.68 2.47 -3.06
N GLY A 12 -3.80 1.82 -2.26
CA GLY A 12 -2.46 1.46 -2.75
C GLY A 12 -1.49 0.87 -1.73
N GLY A 13 -1.95 0.36 -0.58
CA GLY A 13 -1.10 -0.24 0.45
C GLY A 13 -0.04 0.75 0.98
N ALA A 14 1.22 0.32 1.12
CA ALA A 14 2.31 1.15 1.63
C ALA A 14 2.52 2.46 0.84
N ARG A 15 2.22 2.45 -0.49
CA ARG A 15 2.27 3.65 -1.33
C ARG A 15 1.36 4.78 -0.83
N GLY A 16 0.35 4.44 -0.01
CA GLY A 16 -0.54 5.40 0.62
C GLY A 16 0.15 6.44 1.51
N TYR A 17 1.37 6.18 1.97
CA TYR A 17 2.14 7.22 2.67
C TYR A 17 2.49 8.42 1.79
N ALA A 18 2.48 8.27 0.46
CA ALA A 18 2.61 9.40 -0.46
C ALA A 18 1.50 10.45 -0.30
N HIS A 19 0.30 10.05 0.15
CA HIS A 19 -0.79 10.98 0.43
C HIS A 19 -0.41 12.04 1.46
N ILE A 20 0.41 11.69 2.46
CA ILE A 20 0.90 12.63 3.47
C ILE A 20 1.69 13.75 2.80
N GLY A 21 2.66 13.40 1.96
CA GLY A 21 3.46 14.38 1.22
C GLY A 21 2.64 15.24 0.26
N VAL A 22 1.58 14.67 -0.35
CA VAL A 22 0.64 15.42 -1.19
C VAL A 22 -0.14 16.44 -0.37
N ILE A 23 -0.69 16.03 0.79
CA ILE A 23 -1.44 16.93 1.68
C ILE A 23 -0.54 18.07 2.15
N GLU A 24 0.69 17.80 2.59
CA GLU A 24 1.67 18.80 3.00
C GLU A 24 1.97 19.82 1.89
N GLU A 25 2.09 19.36 0.64
CA GLU A 25 2.35 20.28 -0.49
C GLU A 25 1.12 21.13 -0.83
N LEU A 26 -0.10 20.58 -0.74
CA LEU A 26 -1.34 21.35 -0.90
C LEU A 26 -1.47 22.44 0.16
N GLU A 27 -1.23 22.10 1.44
CA GLU A 27 -1.25 23.07 2.54
C GLU A 27 -0.18 24.15 2.38
N ARG A 28 1.05 23.77 1.99
CA ARG A 28 2.16 24.69 1.74
C ARG A 28 1.82 25.73 0.66
N ARG A 29 1.05 25.33 -0.35
CA ARG A 29 0.56 26.24 -1.43
C ARG A 29 -0.69 27.01 -1.03
N GLY A 30 -1.24 26.73 0.15
CA GLY A 30 -2.41 27.44 0.67
C GLY A 30 -3.73 26.99 0.08
N TYR A 31 -3.81 25.80 -0.50
CA TYR A 31 -5.09 25.18 -0.83
C TYR A 31 -5.89 24.88 0.46
N ASP A 32 -7.21 25.05 0.39
CA ASP A 32 -8.13 24.76 1.49
C ASP A 32 -8.81 23.41 1.23
N ILE A 33 -8.35 22.35 1.93
CA ILE A 33 -8.94 21.01 1.81
C ILE A 33 -10.28 21.01 2.55
N ALA A 34 -11.37 21.17 1.80
CA ALA A 34 -12.72 21.40 2.31
C ALA A 34 -13.53 20.11 2.50
N CYS A 35 -13.20 19.02 1.81
CA CYS A 35 -13.76 17.68 2.04
C CYS A 35 -12.79 16.59 1.53
N ILE A 36 -12.95 15.37 2.04
CA ILE A 36 -12.06 14.25 1.73
C ILE A 36 -12.90 12.99 1.49
N ALA A 37 -12.57 12.25 0.41
CA ALA A 37 -12.97 10.87 0.24
C ALA A 37 -11.74 9.98 0.11
N GLY A 38 -11.70 8.87 0.85
CA GLY A 38 -10.55 7.96 0.86
C GLY A 38 -10.95 6.49 0.76
N CYS A 39 -10.04 5.70 0.18
CA CYS A 39 -10.16 4.25 0.12
C CYS A 39 -8.88 3.59 0.64
N SER A 40 -9.00 2.55 1.48
CA SER A 40 -7.85 1.82 2.04
C SER A 40 -6.89 2.76 2.78
N MET A 41 -5.60 2.77 2.44
CA MET A 41 -4.65 3.73 3.01
C MET A 41 -5.04 5.19 2.77
N GLY A 42 -5.76 5.49 1.67
CA GLY A 42 -6.31 6.81 1.44
C GLY A 42 -7.37 7.18 2.48
N ALA A 43 -8.19 6.22 2.92
CA ALA A 43 -9.13 6.43 4.02
C ALA A 43 -8.41 6.64 5.36
N VAL A 44 -7.36 5.86 5.63
CA VAL A 44 -6.56 5.99 6.86
C VAL A 44 -5.90 7.37 6.95
N VAL A 45 -5.15 7.76 5.92
CA VAL A 45 -4.45 9.06 5.90
C VAL A 45 -5.44 10.22 5.90
N GLY A 46 -6.50 10.14 5.09
CA GLY A 46 -7.53 11.17 5.00
C GLY A 46 -8.30 11.37 6.31
N GLY A 47 -8.68 10.26 6.98
CA GLY A 47 -9.38 10.31 8.26
C GLY A 47 -8.51 10.87 9.39
N ILE A 48 -7.23 10.48 9.44
CA ILE A 48 -6.26 11.01 10.40
C ILE A 48 -6.04 12.51 10.18
N TYR A 49 -5.93 12.95 8.92
CA TYR A 49 -5.82 14.37 8.59
C TYR A 49 -7.08 15.15 8.98
N ALA A 50 -8.28 14.62 8.66
CA ALA A 50 -9.55 15.24 9.03
C ALA A 50 -9.72 15.36 10.55
N ALA A 51 -9.16 14.42 11.31
CA ALA A 51 -9.10 14.47 12.78
C ALA A 51 -8.03 15.45 13.31
N GLY A 52 -7.20 16.07 12.44
CA GLY A 52 -6.14 16.99 12.83
C GLY A 52 -4.94 16.30 13.48
N LYS A 53 -4.69 15.02 13.14
CA LYS A 53 -3.68 14.16 13.77
C LYS A 53 -2.60 13.66 12.80
N LEU A 54 -2.43 14.37 11.67
CA LEU A 54 -1.49 13.92 10.63
C LEU A 54 -0.04 13.95 11.11
N ASP A 55 0.36 14.98 11.87
CA ASP A 55 1.74 15.14 12.34
C ASP A 55 2.11 14.04 13.35
N GLU A 56 1.21 13.72 14.30
CA GLU A 56 1.44 12.64 15.26
C GLU A 56 1.55 11.27 14.55
N TYR A 57 0.69 11.04 13.54
CA TYR A 57 0.74 9.83 12.75
C TYR A 57 2.02 9.74 11.93
N ARG A 58 2.41 10.83 11.24
CA ARG A 58 3.65 10.91 10.48
C ARG A 58 4.86 10.60 11.36
N ASN A 59 4.99 11.26 12.51
CA ASN A 59 6.09 11.04 13.45
C ASN A 59 6.16 9.58 13.89
N TRP A 60 5.00 8.95 14.12
CA TRP A 60 4.95 7.54 14.48
C TRP A 60 5.45 6.65 13.34
N ILE A 61 4.91 6.77 12.11
CA ILE A 61 5.30 5.90 10.99
C ILE A 61 6.74 6.11 10.55
N GLU A 62 7.27 7.33 10.63
CA GLU A 62 8.68 7.63 10.33
C GLU A 62 9.64 7.03 11.37
N SER A 63 9.17 6.77 12.60
CA SER A 63 9.94 6.11 13.65
C SER A 63 10.03 4.60 13.48
N LEU A 64 9.17 3.99 12.64
CA LEU A 64 9.12 2.54 12.45
C LEU A 64 10.27 2.06 11.55
N ASP A 65 11.00 1.07 12.02
CA ASP A 65 11.93 0.31 11.19
C ASP A 65 11.30 -0.99 10.65
N TYR A 66 12.06 -1.76 9.88
CA TYR A 66 11.60 -3.04 9.32
C TYR A 66 11.14 -4.03 10.41
N LEU A 67 11.86 -4.10 11.53
CA LEU A 67 11.54 -5.01 12.64
C LEU A 67 10.30 -4.54 13.40
N ASP A 68 10.12 -3.24 13.54
CA ASP A 68 8.93 -2.67 14.18
C ASP A 68 7.69 -2.96 13.34
N VAL A 69 7.78 -2.84 12.02
CA VAL A 69 6.69 -3.23 11.11
C VAL A 69 6.36 -4.72 11.26
N LEU A 70 7.38 -5.61 11.32
CA LEU A 70 7.16 -7.04 11.55
C LEU A 70 6.49 -7.34 12.91
N ARG A 71 6.83 -6.60 13.97
CA ARG A 71 6.21 -6.75 15.30
C ARG A 71 4.76 -6.28 15.35
N LEU A 72 4.39 -5.36 14.47
CA LEU A 72 3.02 -4.91 14.32
C LEU A 72 2.12 -5.93 13.59
N VAL A 73 2.74 -6.89 12.89
CA VAL A 73 2.03 -7.99 12.23
C VAL A 73 1.57 -8.99 13.29
N ASP A 74 0.25 -9.08 13.49
CA ASP A 74 -0.40 -10.04 14.38
C ASP A 74 -1.15 -11.11 13.56
N VAL A 75 -0.47 -12.24 13.33
CA VAL A 75 -0.98 -13.33 12.49
C VAL A 75 -2.11 -14.09 13.18
N SER A 76 -3.24 -14.26 12.49
CA SER A 76 -4.35 -15.11 12.92
C SER A 76 -4.21 -16.52 12.33
N PHE A 77 -4.07 -17.54 13.16
CA PHE A 77 -3.98 -18.94 12.73
C PHE A 77 -5.25 -19.48 12.05
N ARG A 78 -6.42 -18.82 12.24
CA ARG A 78 -7.69 -19.32 11.68
C ARG A 78 -7.88 -19.04 10.18
N LEU A 79 -7.30 -17.96 9.66
CA LEU A 79 -7.50 -17.52 8.26
C LEU A 79 -6.17 -17.21 7.55
N GLY A 80 -5.01 -17.43 8.20
CA GLY A 80 -3.72 -17.01 7.65
C GLY A 80 -3.61 -15.50 7.43
N ALA A 81 -4.50 -14.71 8.07
CA ALA A 81 -4.58 -13.27 7.90
C ALA A 81 -4.11 -12.54 9.16
N ILE A 82 -3.63 -11.33 8.99
CA ILE A 82 -3.27 -10.42 10.08
C ILE A 82 -4.54 -9.82 10.68
N ARG A 83 -4.70 -9.84 12.00
CA ARG A 83 -5.84 -9.18 12.65
C ARG A 83 -5.78 -7.66 12.51
N GLY A 84 -4.58 -7.10 12.49
CA GLY A 84 -4.34 -5.67 12.40
C GLY A 84 -4.65 -4.92 13.70
N GLU A 85 -4.92 -5.62 14.80
CA GLU A 85 -5.30 -5.02 16.08
C GLU A 85 -4.21 -4.11 16.64
N LYS A 86 -2.93 -4.48 16.45
CA LYS A 86 -1.81 -3.67 16.92
C LYS A 86 -1.67 -2.36 16.14
N VAL A 87 -1.74 -2.43 14.80
CA VAL A 87 -1.63 -1.26 13.93
C VAL A 87 -2.81 -0.32 14.15
N PHE A 88 -4.04 -0.86 14.04
CA PHE A 88 -5.26 -0.05 14.21
C PHE A 88 -5.46 0.38 15.66
N GLY A 89 -5.00 -0.41 16.65
CA GLY A 89 -4.98 0.02 18.04
C GLY A 89 -4.05 1.21 18.28
N GLN A 90 -2.92 1.29 17.58
CA GLN A 90 -2.05 2.47 17.65
C GLN A 90 -2.66 3.68 16.93
N ILE A 91 -3.28 3.48 15.78
CA ILE A 91 -4.03 4.54 15.08
C ILE A 91 -5.14 5.08 15.98
N ARG A 92 -5.90 4.21 16.65
CA ARG A 92 -6.94 4.64 17.61
C ARG A 92 -6.38 5.48 18.76
N LYS A 93 -5.19 5.16 19.27
CA LYS A 93 -4.55 5.98 20.31
C LYS A 93 -4.19 7.39 19.81
N ILE A 94 -3.84 7.53 18.52
CA ILE A 94 -3.49 8.80 17.89
C ILE A 94 -4.75 9.63 17.66
N VAL A 95 -5.79 9.06 17.02
CA VAL A 95 -7.00 9.80 16.65
C VAL A 95 -7.99 9.94 17.80
N GLY A 96 -7.94 9.07 18.80
CA GLY A 96 -8.93 8.99 19.87
C GLY A 96 -10.23 8.30 19.41
N ASP A 97 -11.24 8.35 20.30
CA ASP A 97 -12.59 7.88 20.00
C ASP A 97 -13.43 9.08 19.49
N ILE A 98 -13.37 9.33 18.19
CA ILE A 98 -14.07 10.41 17.51
C ILE A 98 -14.99 9.84 16.44
N ASN A 99 -16.14 10.45 16.22
CA ASN A 99 -17.03 10.13 15.12
C ASN A 99 -16.72 10.97 13.88
N ILE A 100 -17.11 10.46 12.72
CA ILE A 100 -16.88 11.10 11.42
C ILE A 100 -17.61 12.45 11.35
N GLU A 101 -18.84 12.52 11.86
CA GLU A 101 -19.65 13.73 11.91
C GLU A 101 -19.07 14.84 12.80
N ASP A 102 -18.18 14.49 13.73
CA ASP A 102 -17.50 15.44 14.63
C ASP A 102 -16.16 15.95 14.06
N LEU A 103 -15.75 15.47 12.88
CA LEU A 103 -14.51 15.89 12.26
C LEU A 103 -14.59 17.34 11.75
N ARG A 104 -13.47 18.04 11.80
CA ARG A 104 -13.35 19.43 11.29
C ARG A 104 -13.53 19.55 9.78
N ILE A 105 -13.35 18.46 9.03
CA ILE A 105 -13.45 18.39 7.57
C ILE A 105 -14.40 17.23 7.24
N PRO A 106 -15.45 17.44 6.42
CA PRO A 106 -16.29 16.36 5.91
C PRO A 106 -15.47 15.25 5.29
N TYR A 107 -15.72 14.03 5.73
CA TYR A 107 -14.91 12.87 5.38
C TYR A 107 -15.77 11.68 4.99
N THR A 108 -15.33 10.95 3.97
CA THR A 108 -15.94 9.68 3.52
C THR A 108 -14.88 8.59 3.44
N ALA A 109 -15.05 7.50 4.17
CA ALA A 109 -14.30 6.28 3.97
C ALA A 109 -15.10 5.29 3.12
N VAL A 110 -14.46 4.69 2.10
CA VAL A 110 -15.11 3.72 1.22
C VAL A 110 -14.63 2.31 1.54
N ALA A 111 -15.58 1.41 1.82
CA ALA A 111 -15.37 -0.02 1.98
C ALA A 111 -16.23 -0.82 0.98
N ALA A 112 -15.99 -2.12 0.87
CA ALA A 112 -16.79 -3.04 0.08
C ALA A 112 -17.53 -4.03 1.00
N ASP A 113 -18.83 -4.17 0.79
CA ASP A 113 -19.68 -5.18 1.43
C ASP A 113 -19.76 -6.41 0.53
N LEU A 114 -19.06 -7.48 0.91
CA LEU A 114 -19.07 -8.73 0.15
C LEU A 114 -20.40 -9.47 0.22
N THR A 115 -21.17 -9.27 1.28
CA THR A 115 -22.47 -9.94 1.46
C THR A 115 -23.50 -9.42 0.45
N ASN A 116 -23.56 -8.10 0.28
CA ASN A 116 -24.51 -7.43 -0.60
C ASN A 116 -23.90 -6.98 -1.93
N GLN A 117 -22.59 -7.20 -2.16
CA GLN A 117 -21.84 -6.89 -3.39
C GLN A 117 -21.93 -5.39 -3.76
N GLN A 118 -21.76 -4.49 -2.78
CA GLN A 118 -21.91 -3.05 -2.97
C GLN A 118 -20.83 -2.24 -2.25
N GLU A 119 -20.64 -1.00 -2.69
CA GLU A 119 -19.84 -0.01 -1.98
C GLU A 119 -20.56 0.46 -0.71
N ILE A 120 -19.81 0.68 0.36
CA ILE A 120 -20.29 1.33 1.58
C ILE A 120 -19.50 2.61 1.78
N TRP A 121 -20.22 3.72 1.95
CA TRP A 121 -19.65 5.02 2.26
C TRP A 121 -19.93 5.35 3.73
N PHE A 122 -18.86 5.37 4.52
CA PHE A 122 -18.93 5.81 5.91
C PHE A 122 -18.77 7.32 5.96
N GLN A 123 -19.85 8.00 6.29
CA GLN A 123 -19.93 9.45 6.45
C GLN A 123 -20.34 9.85 7.86
N GLU A 124 -20.66 8.87 8.70
CA GLU A 124 -21.03 9.00 10.10
C GLU A 124 -20.56 7.80 10.90
N GLY A 125 -20.57 7.91 12.24
CA GLY A 125 -20.17 6.88 13.17
C GLY A 125 -18.66 6.86 13.43
N CYS A 126 -18.18 5.82 14.09
CA CYS A 126 -16.83 5.74 14.61
C CYS A 126 -15.77 5.79 13.48
N LEU A 127 -14.93 6.83 13.48
CA LEU A 127 -13.87 7.04 12.50
C LEU A 127 -12.91 5.84 12.43
N HIS A 128 -12.47 5.34 13.57
CA HIS A 128 -11.54 4.22 13.65
C HIS A 128 -12.12 2.96 12.99
N GLN A 129 -13.41 2.66 13.22
CA GLN A 129 -14.07 1.50 12.60
C GLN A 129 -14.21 1.66 11.08
N ALA A 130 -14.54 2.86 10.60
CA ALA A 130 -14.64 3.16 9.18
C ALA A 130 -13.28 2.98 8.46
N MET A 131 -12.20 3.52 9.03
CA MET A 131 -10.83 3.33 8.52
C MET A 131 -10.43 1.85 8.52
N ARG A 132 -10.75 1.11 9.60
CA ARG A 132 -10.45 -0.31 9.72
C ARG A 132 -11.20 -1.15 8.68
N ALA A 133 -12.48 -0.85 8.42
CA ALA A 133 -13.27 -1.52 7.39
C ALA A 133 -12.73 -1.22 5.99
N SER A 134 -12.47 0.05 5.70
CA SER A 134 -11.92 0.50 4.41
C SER A 134 -10.55 -0.10 4.08
N ALA A 135 -9.75 -0.41 5.10
CA ALA A 135 -8.40 -0.97 4.93
C ALA A 135 -8.32 -2.48 5.23
N ALA A 136 -9.45 -3.20 5.27
CA ALA A 136 -9.52 -4.65 5.48
C ALA A 136 -9.17 -5.42 4.20
N ILE A 137 -7.91 -5.32 3.77
CA ILE A 137 -7.41 -5.93 2.53
C ILE A 137 -7.56 -7.46 2.61
N PRO A 138 -8.28 -8.10 1.68
CA PRO A 138 -8.39 -9.56 1.62
C PRO A 138 -7.01 -10.21 1.53
N SER A 139 -6.84 -11.37 2.12
CA SER A 139 -5.58 -12.10 2.30
C SER A 139 -4.54 -11.46 3.23
N LEU A 140 -4.70 -10.18 3.60
CA LEU A 140 -3.83 -9.52 4.56
C LEU A 140 -4.53 -9.31 5.91
N PHE A 141 -5.68 -8.66 5.91
CA PHE A 141 -6.42 -8.35 7.13
C PHE A 141 -7.73 -9.15 7.22
N THR A 142 -8.11 -9.49 8.45
CA THR A 142 -9.43 -10.10 8.69
C THR A 142 -10.54 -9.12 8.30
N PRO A 143 -11.62 -9.60 7.63
CA PRO A 143 -12.80 -8.79 7.35
C PRO A 143 -13.40 -8.19 8.61
N VAL A 144 -14.09 -7.07 8.49
CA VAL A 144 -14.84 -6.45 9.57
C VAL A 144 -16.31 -6.87 9.46
N MET A 145 -16.84 -7.47 10.53
CA MET A 145 -18.26 -7.82 10.59
C MET A 145 -19.06 -6.68 11.18
N GLN A 146 -20.09 -6.21 10.45
CA GLN A 146 -21.03 -5.20 10.91
C GLN A 146 -22.46 -5.73 10.74
N GLY A 147 -23.03 -6.27 11.79
CA GLY A 147 -24.26 -7.04 11.71
C GLY A 147 -24.08 -8.24 10.77
N ASN A 148 -24.91 -8.35 9.74
CA ASN A 148 -24.83 -9.41 8.72
C ASN A 148 -23.92 -9.06 7.52
N ARG A 149 -23.24 -7.90 7.56
CA ARG A 149 -22.34 -7.45 6.47
C ARG A 149 -20.91 -7.88 6.73
N MET A 150 -20.26 -8.40 5.70
CA MET A 150 -18.83 -8.69 5.69
C MET A 150 -18.11 -7.57 4.92
N LEU A 151 -17.46 -6.69 5.65
CA LEU A 151 -16.78 -5.52 5.07
C LEU A 151 -15.30 -5.83 4.85
N VAL A 152 -14.83 -5.47 3.67
CA VAL A 152 -13.44 -5.57 3.22
C VAL A 152 -12.98 -4.26 2.58
N ASP A 153 -11.70 -4.21 2.19
CA ASP A 153 -11.10 -3.04 1.54
C ASP A 153 -11.93 -2.56 0.35
N GLY A 154 -12.22 -1.26 0.35
CA GLY A 154 -13.02 -0.62 -0.69
C GLY A 154 -12.38 -0.67 -2.08
N GLY A 155 -11.07 -0.88 -2.17
CA GLY A 155 -10.33 -0.98 -3.43
C GLY A 155 -10.74 -2.15 -4.33
N ILE A 156 -11.55 -3.10 -3.81
CA ILE A 156 -12.19 -4.14 -4.63
C ILE A 156 -13.18 -3.53 -5.62
N LEU A 157 -13.94 -2.51 -5.22
CA LEU A 157 -15.02 -1.91 -6.01
C LEU A 157 -14.72 -0.47 -6.43
N ASN A 158 -14.04 0.30 -5.57
CA ASN A 158 -13.78 1.72 -5.79
C ASN A 158 -12.40 2.14 -5.24
N PRO A 159 -11.31 1.86 -5.96
CA PRO A 159 -9.96 2.19 -5.52
C PRO A 159 -9.65 3.70 -5.58
N LEU A 160 -10.46 4.50 -6.25
CA LEU A 160 -10.30 5.96 -6.33
C LEU A 160 -11.69 6.62 -6.20
N PRO A 161 -12.13 6.93 -4.97
CA PRO A 161 -13.52 7.31 -4.67
C PRO A 161 -13.79 8.78 -4.99
N ILE A 162 -13.94 9.11 -6.29
CA ILE A 162 -14.23 10.47 -6.76
C ILE A 162 -15.70 10.84 -6.50
N VAL A 163 -16.62 9.91 -6.73
CA VAL A 163 -18.06 10.17 -6.67
C VAL A 163 -18.53 10.80 -5.34
N PRO A 164 -18.05 10.36 -4.16
CA PRO A 164 -18.48 10.96 -2.89
C PRO A 164 -18.24 12.46 -2.73
N VAL A 165 -17.31 13.03 -3.50
CA VAL A 165 -16.97 14.46 -3.40
C VAL A 165 -17.49 15.32 -4.57
N VAL A 166 -18.10 14.72 -5.59
CA VAL A 166 -18.58 15.47 -6.77
C VAL A 166 -19.58 16.58 -6.40
N SER A 167 -20.42 16.35 -5.38
CA SER A 167 -21.41 17.31 -4.91
C SER A 167 -20.92 18.28 -3.82
N SER A 168 -19.61 18.32 -3.56
CA SER A 168 -19.04 19.06 -2.42
C SER A 168 -18.99 20.59 -2.60
N HIS A 169 -19.34 21.10 -3.80
CA HIS A 169 -19.25 22.52 -4.15
C HIS A 169 -17.87 23.15 -3.88
N CYS A 170 -16.80 22.38 -4.13
CA CYS A 170 -15.42 22.87 -4.09
C CYS A 170 -15.00 23.44 -5.44
N ASP A 171 -13.98 24.30 -5.44
CA ASP A 171 -13.45 24.90 -6.66
C ASP A 171 -12.71 23.89 -7.54
N LEU A 172 -12.11 22.87 -6.91
CA LEU A 172 -11.31 21.84 -7.57
C LEU A 172 -11.52 20.46 -6.93
N ILE A 173 -11.55 19.44 -7.75
CA ILE A 173 -11.40 18.04 -7.34
C ILE A 173 -9.96 17.62 -7.63
N ILE A 174 -9.19 17.31 -6.59
CA ILE A 174 -7.83 16.78 -6.70
C ILE A 174 -7.85 15.30 -6.32
N ALA A 175 -7.49 14.42 -7.27
CA ALA A 175 -7.43 12.99 -7.02
C ALA A 175 -5.99 12.47 -7.02
N VAL A 176 -5.66 11.64 -6.02
CA VAL A 176 -4.34 11.01 -5.86
C VAL A 176 -4.46 9.53 -6.19
N ASN A 177 -3.98 9.15 -7.36
CA ASN A 177 -3.98 7.78 -7.86
C ASN A 177 -2.64 7.09 -7.58
N LEU A 178 -2.65 6.05 -6.75
CA LEU A 178 -1.46 5.27 -6.39
C LEU A 178 -1.20 4.06 -7.30
N ASN A 179 -2.04 3.87 -8.33
CA ASN A 179 -2.00 2.71 -9.22
C ASN A 179 -1.59 3.09 -10.66
N SER A 180 -0.90 4.20 -10.83
CA SER A 180 -0.48 4.70 -12.14
C SER A 180 0.76 3.99 -12.70
N THR A 181 0.97 4.13 -14.00
CA THR A 181 2.23 3.79 -14.65
C THR A 181 3.28 4.90 -14.41
N ASN A 182 4.56 4.53 -14.38
CA ASN A 182 5.65 5.52 -14.15
C ASN A 182 6.07 6.18 -15.48
N GLN A 183 5.25 7.09 -16.01
CA GLN A 183 5.54 7.80 -17.27
C GLN A 183 6.69 8.79 -17.15
N ARG A 184 7.00 9.27 -15.93
CA ARG A 184 8.03 10.30 -15.67
C ARG A 184 9.29 9.77 -15.01
N HIS A 185 9.41 8.45 -14.88
CA HIS A 185 10.59 7.79 -14.31
C HIS A 185 10.96 8.24 -12.89
N TYR A 186 9.95 8.58 -12.06
CA TYR A 186 10.15 8.85 -10.64
C TYR A 186 10.83 7.66 -9.97
N LYS A 187 11.77 7.96 -9.08
CA LYS A 187 12.47 6.97 -8.27
C LYS A 187 12.20 7.26 -6.80
N LEU A 188 12.15 6.19 -6.00
CA LEU A 188 12.06 6.36 -4.56
C LEU A 188 13.34 7.04 -4.06
N PRO A 189 13.26 8.17 -3.34
CA PRO A 189 14.45 8.85 -2.81
C PRO A 189 15.13 7.96 -1.76
N VAL A 190 16.46 8.01 -1.70
CA VAL A 190 17.23 7.30 -0.69
C VAL A 190 17.38 8.22 0.52
N ILE A 191 16.67 7.91 1.61
CA ILE A 191 16.79 8.65 2.87
C ILE A 191 17.74 7.91 3.79
N GLN A 192 18.84 8.58 4.18
CA GLN A 192 19.77 8.06 5.16
C GLN A 192 19.09 8.11 6.54
N ARG A 193 18.80 6.94 7.09
CA ARG A 193 18.27 6.83 8.46
C ARG A 193 19.42 6.89 9.44
N PRO A 194 19.27 7.62 10.57
CA PRO A 194 20.28 7.58 11.63
C PRO A 194 20.49 6.12 12.07
N PRO A 195 21.71 5.67 12.35
CA PRO A 195 21.99 4.30 12.77
C PRO A 195 21.54 4.02 14.21
N ALA A 196 20.30 4.41 14.56
CA ALA A 196 19.76 4.25 15.91
C ALA A 196 19.60 2.78 16.34
N PHE A 197 19.65 1.85 15.40
CA PHE A 197 19.46 0.42 15.66
C PHE A 197 20.77 -0.37 15.74
N ARG A 198 21.79 -0.03 14.96
CA ARG A 198 23.10 -0.67 15.09
C ARG A 198 23.72 -0.42 16.47
N SER A 199 23.58 0.80 17.02
CA SER A 199 24.15 1.13 18.33
C SER A 199 23.45 0.44 19.51
N ARG A 200 22.15 0.18 19.45
CA ARG A 200 21.43 -0.56 20.51
C ARG A 200 21.67 -2.06 20.42
N PHE A 201 21.77 -2.62 19.23
CA PHE A 201 22.10 -4.04 19.04
C PHE A 201 23.58 -4.30 19.33
N ASP A 202 24.47 -3.42 18.85
CA ASP A 202 25.92 -3.51 19.15
C ASP A 202 26.22 -3.25 20.63
N SER A 203 25.47 -2.35 21.31
CA SER A 203 25.60 -2.17 22.76
C SER A 203 24.99 -3.31 23.57
N LEU A 204 23.92 -3.95 23.07
CA LEU A 204 23.37 -5.18 23.67
C LEU A 204 24.27 -6.38 23.44
N ILE A 205 24.83 -6.53 22.24
CA ILE A 205 25.80 -7.60 21.92
C ILE A 205 27.12 -7.37 22.64
N SER A 206 27.62 -6.14 22.76
CA SER A 206 28.83 -5.84 23.50
C SER A 206 28.66 -5.97 25.01
N SER A 207 27.48 -5.60 25.55
CA SER A 207 27.18 -5.82 26.96
C SER A 207 26.90 -7.27 27.34
N LEU A 208 26.44 -8.10 26.36
CA LEU A 208 26.24 -9.55 26.53
C LEU A 208 27.49 -10.37 26.14
N GLY A 209 28.31 -9.83 25.23
CA GLY A 209 29.52 -10.50 24.72
C GLY A 209 30.70 -10.55 25.71
N SER A 210 30.68 -9.72 26.77
CA SER A 210 31.77 -9.71 27.77
C SER A 210 31.61 -10.76 28.85
N LYS A 211 30.52 -11.52 28.91
CA LYS A 211 30.25 -12.45 30.02
C LYS A 211 29.86 -13.90 29.65
N MET A 212 29.65 -14.29 28.38
CA MET A 212 29.36 -15.70 28.05
C MET A 212 29.70 -16.07 26.59
N PRO A 213 30.68 -16.93 26.32
CA PRO A 213 30.98 -17.46 24.97
C PRO A 213 29.96 -18.49 24.45
N PHE A 214 29.02 -18.94 25.28
CA PHE A 214 28.11 -20.06 24.97
C PHE A 214 26.81 -19.69 24.25
N ARG A 215 26.47 -18.41 24.12
CA ARG A 215 25.17 -17.97 23.53
C ARG A 215 25.21 -17.68 22.02
N ARG A 216 26.37 -17.58 21.42
CA ARG A 216 26.51 -17.31 19.98
C ARG A 216 25.99 -18.48 19.15
N THR A 217 26.25 -19.70 19.59
CA THR A 217 25.82 -20.96 18.94
C THR A 217 24.30 -21.18 19.01
N GLN A 218 23.64 -20.74 20.11
CA GLN A 218 22.19 -20.87 20.25
C GLN A 218 21.41 -19.85 19.37
N ALA A 219 21.93 -18.63 19.23
CA ALA A 219 21.30 -17.62 18.36
C ALA A 219 21.42 -17.99 16.88
N GLU A 220 22.56 -18.57 16.48
CA GLU A 220 22.77 -19.10 15.13
C GLU A 220 21.95 -20.37 14.88
N GLN A 221 21.76 -21.22 15.86
CA GLN A 221 20.86 -22.38 15.80
C GLN A 221 19.38 -21.97 15.71
N LEU A 222 18.95 -20.98 16.48
CA LEU A 222 17.59 -20.43 16.39
C LEU A 222 17.30 -19.80 15.05
N LEU A 223 18.24 -19.03 14.48
CA LEU A 223 18.14 -18.46 13.13
C LEU A 223 18.09 -19.54 12.04
N ARG A 224 18.84 -20.63 12.18
CA ARG A 224 18.76 -21.78 11.27
C ARG A 224 17.44 -22.52 11.39
N LEU A 225 16.95 -22.76 12.60
CA LEU A 225 15.65 -23.40 12.86
C LEU A 225 14.48 -22.55 12.34
N GLU A 226 14.56 -21.21 12.46
CA GLU A 226 13.57 -20.32 11.83
C GLU A 226 13.62 -20.36 10.31
N GLN A 227 14.83 -20.42 9.72
CA GLN A 227 14.98 -20.54 8.27
C GLN A 227 14.54 -21.92 7.75
N GLU A 228 14.77 -22.98 8.50
CA GLU A 228 14.30 -24.32 8.19
C GLU A 228 12.77 -24.45 8.38
N ALA A 229 12.20 -23.82 9.41
CA ALA A 229 10.75 -23.76 9.61
C ALA A 229 10.05 -22.99 8.47
N LEU A 230 10.60 -21.85 8.05
CA LEU A 230 10.09 -21.08 6.90
C LEU A 230 10.22 -21.85 5.58
N ARG A 231 11.29 -22.66 5.40
CA ARG A 231 11.44 -23.53 4.24
C ARG A 231 10.47 -24.73 4.29
N ALA A 232 10.26 -25.31 5.47
CA ALA A 232 9.31 -26.40 5.66
C ALA A 232 7.86 -25.94 5.48
N GLU A 233 7.50 -24.74 5.94
CA GLU A 233 6.19 -24.12 5.65
C GLU A 233 6.03 -23.83 4.15
N ALA A 234 7.06 -23.34 3.48
CA ALA A 234 7.03 -23.12 2.03
C ALA A 234 6.88 -24.45 1.25
N ALA A 235 7.51 -25.53 1.70
CA ALA A 235 7.39 -26.86 1.12
C ALA A 235 6.02 -27.51 1.43
N ALA A 236 5.44 -27.29 2.62
CA ALA A 236 4.13 -27.82 2.99
C ALA A 236 2.95 -27.15 2.23
N ILE A 237 3.16 -25.95 1.71
CA ILE A 237 2.15 -25.20 0.93
C ILE A 237 2.13 -25.68 -0.55
N ASN A 238 3.15 -26.39 -1.02
CA ASN A 238 3.22 -26.82 -2.41
C ASN A 238 3.69 -28.29 -2.59
N PRO A 239 2.83 -29.29 -2.30
CA PRO A 239 3.16 -30.72 -2.42
C PRO A 239 3.47 -31.17 -3.87
N TRP A 240 3.25 -30.33 -4.86
CA TRP A 240 3.38 -30.68 -6.29
C TRP A 240 4.74 -30.34 -6.91
N LEU A 241 5.69 -29.76 -6.15
CA LEU A 241 7.02 -29.42 -6.66
C LEU A 241 8.13 -30.44 -6.33
N GLU A 242 7.85 -31.49 -5.55
CA GLU A 242 8.78 -32.59 -5.29
C GLU A 242 8.48 -33.79 -6.20
N GLY A 243 8.78 -33.69 -7.48
CA GLY A 243 8.55 -34.81 -8.39
C GLY A 243 9.16 -34.68 -9.78
N ALA A 244 10.22 -33.91 -9.95
CA ALA A 244 10.95 -33.88 -11.21
C ALA A 244 12.46 -33.75 -10.98
N GLU A 245 13.14 -34.85 -10.70
CA GLU A 245 14.56 -34.96 -10.99
C GLU A 245 14.73 -35.12 -12.51
N PRO A 246 15.54 -34.34 -13.20
CA PRO A 246 15.83 -34.53 -14.61
C PRO A 246 16.93 -35.62 -14.73
N GLU A 247 16.54 -36.81 -15.14
CA GLU A 247 17.52 -37.77 -15.72
C GLU A 247 18.19 -37.16 -16.95
N ALA A 248 19.47 -36.93 -16.85
CA ALA A 248 20.32 -36.53 -17.95
C ALA A 248 20.45 -37.68 -18.96
N GLN A 249 19.66 -37.69 -20.01
CA GLN A 249 19.94 -38.52 -21.20
C GLN A 249 20.55 -37.66 -22.29
N GLN A 250 21.81 -38.02 -22.64
CA GLN A 250 22.50 -37.46 -23.81
C GLN A 250 21.75 -37.84 -25.10
N PRO A 251 21.52 -36.94 -26.05
CA PRO A 251 20.99 -37.32 -27.34
C PRO A 251 22.12 -37.74 -28.29
N ALA A 252 21.93 -38.92 -28.87
CA ALA A 252 22.69 -39.41 -30.00
C ALA A 252 22.43 -38.57 -31.26
N ALA A 253 23.48 -38.34 -32.03
CA ALA A 253 23.45 -37.61 -33.30
C ALA A 253 22.59 -38.32 -34.34
N ALA A 254 21.72 -37.57 -35.05
CA ALA A 254 21.03 -37.98 -36.27
C ALA A 254 21.06 -36.85 -37.33
N PRO A 255 21.03 -37.21 -38.62
CA PRO A 255 21.67 -36.47 -39.72
C PRO A 255 20.80 -35.28 -40.24
N GLU A 256 21.51 -34.32 -40.82
CA GLU A 256 21.00 -33.13 -41.49
C GLU A 256 20.06 -33.48 -42.67
N ARG A 257 18.91 -32.85 -42.68
CA ARG A 257 18.05 -32.69 -43.90
C ARG A 257 17.88 -31.20 -44.20
N GLU A 258 18.42 -30.80 -45.33
CA GLU A 258 18.20 -29.49 -45.92
C GLU A 258 16.75 -29.29 -46.33
N GLY A 259 16.25 -28.07 -46.15
CA GLY A 259 15.19 -27.46 -46.94
C GLY A 259 13.77 -27.48 -46.36
N ALA A 260 13.46 -26.55 -45.44
CA ALA A 260 12.09 -26.02 -45.27
C ALA A 260 12.11 -24.57 -44.75
N PRO A 261 11.15 -23.69 -45.12
CA PRO A 261 11.21 -22.28 -44.79
C PRO A 261 11.01 -22.02 -43.30
N LYS A 262 11.85 -21.13 -42.77
CA LYS A 262 11.81 -20.68 -41.36
C LYS A 262 10.50 -19.97 -41.09
N SER A 263 9.53 -20.64 -40.47
CA SER A 263 8.44 -19.95 -39.76
C SER A 263 9.02 -19.23 -38.56
N ALA A 264 8.79 -17.92 -38.48
CA ALA A 264 9.16 -17.10 -37.33
C ALA A 264 8.28 -17.47 -36.13
N THR A 265 8.60 -18.58 -35.45
CA THR A 265 8.10 -18.84 -34.12
C THR A 265 9.03 -18.12 -33.16
N GLY A 266 8.67 -16.88 -32.80
CA GLY A 266 9.32 -16.18 -31.69
C GLY A 266 9.25 -17.09 -30.46
N SER A 267 10.39 -17.63 -30.02
CA SER A 267 10.51 -18.25 -28.73
C SER A 267 10.25 -17.15 -27.69
N PHE A 268 9.07 -17.17 -27.08
CA PHE A 268 8.87 -16.45 -25.85
C PHE A 268 9.83 -17.05 -24.84
N ILE A 269 10.93 -16.34 -24.58
CA ILE A 269 11.75 -16.58 -23.40
C ILE A 269 10.83 -16.22 -22.24
N ILE A 270 10.17 -17.23 -21.67
CA ILE A 270 9.53 -17.12 -20.37
C ILE A 270 10.66 -17.03 -19.38
N ASP A 271 11.21 -15.82 -19.18
CA ASP A 271 11.93 -15.54 -17.95
C ASP A 271 11.02 -16.00 -16.82
N ASN A 272 11.52 -16.81 -15.90
CA ASN A 272 10.83 -17.35 -14.72
C ASN A 272 10.42 -16.23 -13.76
N VAL A 273 9.52 -15.32 -14.20
CA VAL A 273 8.89 -14.26 -13.42
C VAL A 273 7.44 -14.65 -13.18
N GLY A 274 7.25 -15.86 -12.66
CA GLY A 274 5.96 -16.25 -12.09
C GLY A 274 5.81 -15.69 -10.66
N PRO A 275 4.56 -15.56 -10.16
CA PRO A 275 4.34 -15.20 -8.77
C PRO A 275 5.01 -16.26 -7.87
N ALA A 276 5.84 -15.79 -6.92
CA ALA A 276 6.61 -16.67 -6.03
C ALA A 276 5.70 -17.45 -5.06
N SER A 277 4.42 -17.01 -4.89
CA SER A 277 3.44 -17.66 -4.03
C SER A 277 2.00 -17.36 -4.49
N LEU A 278 1.04 -18.15 -3.99
CA LEU A 278 -0.40 -17.90 -4.19
C LEU A 278 -0.82 -16.50 -3.69
N LEU A 279 -0.23 -16.04 -2.58
CA LEU A 279 -0.48 -14.71 -2.04
C LEU A 279 0.01 -13.60 -2.99
N ASP A 280 1.16 -13.80 -3.64
CA ASP A 280 1.66 -12.86 -4.64
C ASP A 280 0.75 -12.82 -5.87
N LEU A 281 0.23 -13.96 -6.30
CA LEU A 281 -0.73 -14.02 -7.40
C LEU A 281 -2.02 -13.26 -7.07
N ILE A 282 -2.57 -13.49 -5.87
CA ILE A 282 -3.79 -12.80 -5.40
C ILE A 282 -3.54 -11.29 -5.33
N ASN A 283 -2.40 -10.87 -4.77
CA ASN A 283 -2.06 -9.45 -4.66
C ASN A 283 -1.85 -8.79 -6.02
N GLN A 284 -1.17 -9.45 -6.95
CA GLN A 284 -1.00 -8.94 -8.32
C GLN A 284 -2.34 -8.84 -9.05
N SER A 285 -3.22 -9.84 -8.90
CA SER A 285 -4.57 -9.81 -9.47
C SER A 285 -5.39 -8.64 -8.90
N PHE A 286 -5.29 -8.41 -7.60
CA PHE A 286 -5.93 -7.29 -6.92
C PHE A 286 -5.39 -5.93 -7.42
N GLU A 287 -4.07 -5.79 -7.60
CA GLU A 287 -3.47 -4.57 -8.18
C GLU A 287 -3.90 -4.31 -9.62
N VAL A 288 -4.03 -5.35 -10.46
CA VAL A 288 -4.53 -5.20 -11.84
C VAL A 288 -5.98 -4.73 -11.83
N MET A 289 -6.83 -5.34 -11.00
CA MET A 289 -8.22 -4.94 -10.84
C MET A 289 -8.34 -3.49 -10.38
N GLN A 290 -7.60 -3.09 -9.34
CA GLN A 290 -7.59 -1.71 -8.84
C GLN A 290 -7.13 -0.71 -9.92
N THR A 291 -6.10 -1.07 -10.71
CA THR A 291 -5.61 -0.22 -11.80
C THR A 291 -6.71 0.02 -12.84
N SER A 292 -7.40 -1.05 -13.27
CA SER A 292 -8.48 -0.96 -14.27
C SER A 292 -9.68 -0.17 -13.72
N LEU A 293 -10.12 -0.46 -12.50
CA LEU A 293 -11.23 0.26 -11.88
C LEU A 293 -10.92 1.75 -11.67
N ALA A 294 -9.68 2.10 -11.26
CA ALA A 294 -9.28 3.50 -11.13
C ALA A 294 -9.37 4.24 -12.47
N GLN A 295 -8.96 3.60 -13.59
CA GLN A 295 -9.09 4.19 -14.93
C GLN A 295 -10.54 4.42 -15.30
N TYR A 296 -11.46 3.47 -15.03
CA TYR A 296 -12.88 3.66 -15.26
C TYR A 296 -13.48 4.79 -14.43
N LYS A 297 -13.08 4.90 -13.15
CA LYS A 297 -13.55 6.00 -12.27
C LYS A 297 -13.04 7.35 -12.78
N ILE A 298 -11.78 7.46 -13.21
CA ILE A 298 -11.22 8.68 -13.80
C ILE A 298 -11.91 9.05 -15.12
N ALA A 299 -12.20 8.07 -15.97
CA ALA A 299 -12.88 8.31 -17.24
C ALA A 299 -14.34 8.76 -17.04
N GLY A 300 -15.04 8.20 -16.04
CA GLY A 300 -16.43 8.56 -15.73
C GLY A 300 -16.58 9.89 -14.98
N TYR A 301 -15.59 10.21 -14.14
CA TYR A 301 -15.58 11.41 -13.28
C TYR A 301 -14.17 12.01 -13.28
N PRO A 302 -13.76 12.72 -14.35
CA PRO A 302 -12.43 13.29 -14.45
C PRO A 302 -12.20 14.35 -13.37
N PRO A 303 -11.17 14.21 -12.51
CA PRO A 303 -10.81 15.25 -11.55
C PRO A 303 -10.12 16.43 -12.28
N ASP A 304 -10.17 17.63 -11.69
CA ASP A 304 -9.48 18.80 -12.23
C ASP A 304 -7.95 18.62 -12.20
N ILE A 305 -7.45 17.98 -11.14
CA ILE A 305 -6.03 17.65 -10.99
C ILE A 305 -5.88 16.17 -10.61
N LEU A 306 -5.13 15.43 -11.43
CA LEU A 306 -4.79 14.04 -11.17
C LEU A 306 -3.32 13.90 -10.80
N ILE A 307 -3.04 13.58 -9.53
CA ILE A 307 -1.71 13.32 -9.02
C ILE A 307 -1.45 11.81 -9.12
N ASN A 308 -0.56 11.42 -10.02
CA ASN A 308 -0.27 10.01 -10.32
C ASN A 308 1.01 9.55 -9.63
N VAL A 309 0.88 8.70 -8.61
CA VAL A 309 2.01 8.03 -7.95
C VAL A 309 2.21 6.67 -8.62
N PRO A 310 3.43 6.38 -9.14
CA PRO A 310 3.68 5.14 -9.86
C PRO A 310 3.63 3.91 -8.98
N LYS A 311 2.91 2.87 -9.41
CA LYS A 311 2.75 1.64 -8.62
C LYS A 311 4.03 0.83 -8.40
N ARG A 312 5.04 0.98 -9.29
CA ARG A 312 6.29 0.22 -9.24
C ARG A 312 7.39 0.84 -8.37
N VAL A 313 7.17 2.01 -7.77
CA VAL A 313 8.18 2.65 -6.90
C VAL A 313 8.35 1.92 -5.57
N CYS A 314 7.32 1.20 -5.13
CA CYS A 314 7.31 0.48 -3.86
C CYS A 314 6.38 -0.73 -3.97
N ARG A 315 6.76 -1.86 -3.34
CA ARG A 315 5.86 -3.01 -3.20
C ARG A 315 4.74 -2.69 -2.21
N PHE A 316 3.64 -3.42 -2.36
CA PHE A 316 2.40 -3.18 -1.61
C PHE A 316 2.56 -3.21 -0.08
N PHE A 317 3.48 -4.02 0.45
CA PHE A 317 3.68 -4.27 1.89
C PHE A 317 4.96 -3.63 2.46
N GLU A 318 5.66 -2.78 1.73
CA GLU A 318 6.90 -2.15 2.19
C GLU A 318 6.64 -0.93 3.10
N PHE A 319 5.86 -1.09 4.16
CA PHE A 319 5.46 -0.03 5.08
C PHE A 319 6.63 0.64 5.82
N TYR A 320 7.79 0.00 5.89
CA TYR A 320 9.00 0.61 6.45
C TYR A 320 9.61 1.72 5.59
N LYS A 321 9.10 1.94 4.36
CA LYS A 321 9.54 2.99 3.44
C LYS A 321 8.71 4.29 3.56
N ALA A 322 8.12 4.54 4.72
CA ALA A 322 7.26 5.70 4.93
C ALA A 322 7.95 7.04 4.62
N PRO A 323 9.17 7.34 5.13
CA PRO A 323 9.83 8.62 4.85
C PRO A 323 10.08 8.87 3.36
N GLU A 324 10.51 7.81 2.64
CA GLU A 324 10.80 7.87 1.21
C GLU A 324 9.53 8.11 0.38
N LEU A 325 8.42 7.48 0.77
CA LEU A 325 7.13 7.60 0.09
C LEU A 325 6.49 8.97 0.35
N ILE A 326 6.61 9.52 1.55
CA ILE A 326 6.15 10.88 1.88
C ILE A 326 6.92 11.90 1.03
N ALA A 327 8.26 11.79 0.98
CA ALA A 327 9.08 12.68 0.17
C ALA A 327 8.74 12.60 -1.32
N LEU A 328 8.54 11.39 -1.85
CA LEU A 328 8.12 11.17 -3.23
C LEU A 328 6.73 11.78 -3.51
N GLY A 329 5.78 11.60 -2.59
CA GLY A 329 4.44 12.18 -2.72
C GLY A 329 4.48 13.70 -2.83
N ARG A 330 5.32 14.35 -2.02
CA ARG A 330 5.53 15.80 -2.06
C ARG A 330 6.18 16.25 -3.38
N GLU A 331 7.18 15.52 -3.89
CA GLU A 331 7.82 15.80 -5.18
C GLU A 331 6.80 15.71 -6.33
N ILE A 332 6.03 14.62 -6.42
CA ILE A 332 5.05 14.43 -7.48
C ILE A 332 3.93 15.46 -7.42
N ALA A 333 3.47 15.81 -6.21
CA ALA A 333 2.47 16.85 -6.01
C ALA A 333 3.00 18.21 -6.50
N ARG A 334 4.23 18.58 -6.14
CA ARG A 334 4.90 19.81 -6.58
C ARG A 334 4.92 19.90 -8.11
N ASP A 335 5.46 18.88 -8.76
CA ASP A 335 5.57 18.83 -10.23
C ASP A 335 4.22 18.91 -10.95
N THR A 336 3.18 18.30 -10.34
CA THR A 336 1.85 18.29 -10.92
C THR A 336 1.17 19.64 -10.77
N LEU A 337 1.28 20.25 -9.59
CA LEU A 337 0.71 21.57 -9.31
C LEU A 337 1.42 22.68 -10.07
N ASP A 338 2.77 22.64 -10.21
CA ASP A 338 3.52 23.61 -11.00
C ASP A 338 3.04 23.66 -12.45
N ARG A 339 2.75 22.50 -13.04
CA ARG A 339 2.20 22.42 -14.40
C ARG A 339 0.80 23.01 -14.47
N TYR A 340 -0.09 22.57 -13.57
CA TYR A 340 -1.45 23.07 -13.53
C TYR A 340 -1.50 24.60 -13.39
N GLU A 341 -0.72 25.16 -12.47
CA GLU A 341 -0.64 26.61 -12.24
C GLU A 341 -0.02 27.36 -13.44
N SER A 342 0.96 26.75 -14.11
CA SER A 342 1.57 27.36 -15.31
C SER A 342 0.63 27.33 -16.52
N GLU A 343 -0.22 26.31 -16.66
CA GLU A 343 -1.23 26.23 -17.71
C GLU A 343 -2.32 27.27 -17.50
N GLN A 344 -2.81 27.41 -16.26
CA GLN A 344 -3.80 28.45 -15.90
C GLN A 344 -3.29 29.88 -16.12
N SER A 345 -1.99 30.11 -15.92
CA SER A 345 -1.39 31.44 -16.14
C SER A 345 -1.25 31.81 -17.64
N ARG A 346 -1.45 30.85 -18.54
CA ARG A 346 -1.36 31.04 -20.01
C ARG A 346 -2.73 31.18 -20.67
N GLU A 347 -3.80 30.83 -19.97
CA GLU A 347 -5.14 31.11 -20.44
C GLU A 347 -5.43 32.61 -20.24
N PRO A 348 -5.79 33.34 -21.33
CA PRO A 348 -5.92 34.80 -21.31
C PRO A 348 -7.10 35.33 -20.52
#